data_76e76eec1762d9131e86ae2445416ffc
#
_entry.id   76e76eec1762d9131e86ae2445416ffc
#
_cell.length_a   1.000
_cell.length_b   1.000
_cell.length_c   1.000
_cell.angle_alpha   90.00
_cell.angle_beta   90.00
_cell.angle_gamma   90.00
#
_symmetry.space_group_name_H-M   'P 1'
#
loop_
_entity.id
_entity.type
_entity.pdbx_description
1 polymer ?
#
loop_
_entity_poly.entity_id
_entity_poly.type
_entity_poly.pdbx_seq_one_letter_code
_entity_poly.pdbx_strand_id
1 'polypeptide(L)'
;MLSDKEGVYGLGIALTKGEIYYVPVEGLLTGDYICAALKEIADSTILCSIDVKSMLKHVGLEDAGHVFDTGVAVYLLNPLKSSYTFDDIAREYLDGALLPTRTDLLGKDSLKAAWEKSSDGLMSYACHLAYTAYATREPIENALKETEMWNVYREIELPLIFTLDSMEKWGIRVKGEELKSYGEKLQVRIAELEKLIYEQAGEEFNINSPKQLGVILFEKMGIPGGRKTKTGYSTAADILEKLAPEQPIVNDILEYRQLTKLKSTYAD
;
A
#
# COMPACT_ATOMS: atom_id res chain seq x y z
N MET A 1 -0.96 -9.43 15.29
CA MET A 1 -0.13 -10.55 14.80
C MET A 1 0.87 -10.02 13.80
N LEU A 2 2.10 -10.47 13.83
CA LEU A 2 3.12 -10.14 12.85
C LEU A 2 3.22 -11.28 11.82
N SER A 3 2.79 -11.02 10.60
CA SER A 3 2.77 -12.02 9.53
C SER A 3 2.94 -11.36 8.16
N ASP A 4 3.34 -12.15 7.19
CA ASP A 4 3.32 -11.81 5.78
C ASP A 4 2.90 -13.03 4.94
N LYS A 5 3.10 -13.00 3.62
CA LYS A 5 2.75 -14.13 2.75
C LYS A 5 3.58 -15.41 3.00
N GLU A 6 4.72 -15.30 3.70
CA GLU A 6 5.63 -16.42 3.96
C GLU A 6 5.32 -17.09 5.30
N GLY A 7 4.71 -16.38 6.27
CA GLY A 7 4.36 -16.97 7.56
C GLY A 7 4.04 -15.99 8.68
N VAL A 8 3.97 -16.54 9.89
CA VAL A 8 3.74 -15.83 11.15
C VAL A 8 5.06 -15.76 11.92
N TYR A 9 5.40 -14.59 12.46
CA TYR A 9 6.69 -14.32 13.11
C TYR A 9 6.55 -13.95 14.59
N GLY A 10 5.36 -13.70 15.06
CA GLY A 10 5.08 -13.38 16.45
C GLY A 10 3.70 -12.78 16.66
N LEU A 11 3.27 -12.73 17.90
CA LEU A 11 1.99 -12.17 18.30
C LEU A 11 2.14 -11.24 19.48
N GLY A 12 1.71 -9.99 19.34
CA GLY A 12 1.47 -9.09 20.46
C GLY A 12 0.04 -9.26 20.96
N ILE A 13 -0.14 -9.32 22.26
CA ILE A 13 -1.44 -9.42 22.93
C ILE A 13 -1.54 -8.32 23.98
N ALA A 14 -2.62 -7.55 23.96
CA ALA A 14 -2.97 -6.59 24.99
C ALA A 14 -4.30 -7.03 25.62
N LEU A 15 -4.29 -7.35 26.91
CA LEU A 15 -5.48 -7.73 27.68
C LEU A 15 -6.04 -6.52 28.43
N THR A 16 -5.15 -5.67 28.91
CA THR A 16 -5.46 -4.38 29.52
C THR A 16 -4.41 -3.33 29.08
N LYS A 17 -4.58 -2.06 29.47
CA LYS A 17 -3.58 -1.01 29.18
C LYS A 17 -2.21 -1.30 29.84
N GLY A 18 -2.15 -2.14 30.87
CA GLY A 18 -0.91 -2.50 31.60
C GLY A 18 -0.42 -3.93 31.37
N GLU A 19 -1.21 -4.77 30.68
CA GLU A 19 -0.90 -6.18 30.46
C GLU A 19 -0.73 -6.45 28.98
N ILE A 20 0.50 -6.26 28.50
CA ILE A 20 0.88 -6.42 27.10
C ILE A 20 1.95 -7.49 27.03
N TYR A 21 1.74 -8.48 26.21
CA TYR A 21 2.59 -9.67 26.08
C TYR A 21 3.04 -9.85 24.64
N TYR A 22 4.22 -10.43 24.49
CA TYR A 22 4.71 -10.92 23.22
C TYR A 22 4.81 -12.44 23.25
N VAL A 23 4.25 -13.09 22.25
CA VAL A 23 4.35 -14.53 22.03
C VAL A 23 5.26 -14.75 20.84
N PRO A 24 6.48 -15.26 21.03
CA PRO A 24 7.41 -15.57 19.96
C PRO A 24 6.95 -16.80 19.17
N VAL A 25 7.31 -16.87 17.89
CA VAL A 25 7.20 -18.11 17.09
C VAL A 25 8.51 -18.85 17.23
N GLU A 26 8.57 -19.81 18.19
CA GLU A 26 9.75 -20.63 18.49
C GLU A 26 9.37 -21.98 19.11
N GLY A 27 10.17 -23.00 18.86
CA GLY A 27 10.00 -24.32 19.46
C GLY A 27 8.61 -24.92 19.20
N LEU A 28 7.84 -25.15 20.25
CA LEU A 28 6.47 -25.68 20.19
C LEU A 28 5.42 -24.61 19.85
N LEU A 29 5.74 -23.34 20.03
CA LEU A 29 4.87 -22.22 19.68
C LEU A 29 5.01 -21.90 18.19
N THR A 30 4.50 -22.78 17.34
CA THR A 30 4.49 -22.58 15.90
C THR A 30 3.47 -21.53 15.47
N GLY A 31 3.63 -20.96 14.28
CA GLY A 31 2.65 -20.04 13.70
C GLY A 31 1.27 -20.66 13.60
N ASP A 32 1.18 -21.93 13.20
CA ASP A 32 -0.09 -22.66 13.11
C ASP A 32 -0.77 -22.86 14.48
N TYR A 33 0.02 -23.14 15.52
CA TYR A 33 -0.50 -23.26 16.88
C TYR A 33 -1.07 -21.91 17.36
N ILE A 34 -0.35 -20.82 17.13
CA ILE A 34 -0.81 -19.46 17.50
C ILE A 34 -2.10 -19.10 16.74
N CYS A 35 -2.16 -19.42 15.45
CA CYS A 35 -3.36 -19.17 14.63
C CYS A 35 -4.57 -19.99 15.10
N ALA A 36 -4.38 -21.26 15.43
CA ALA A 36 -5.45 -22.11 15.97
C ALA A 36 -5.97 -21.59 17.32
N ALA A 37 -5.06 -21.17 18.21
CA ALA A 37 -5.46 -20.59 19.49
C ALA A 37 -6.20 -19.26 19.33
N LEU A 38 -5.78 -18.39 18.39
CA LEU A 38 -6.51 -17.15 18.08
C LEU A 38 -7.91 -17.41 17.52
N LYS A 39 -8.07 -18.43 16.68
CA LYS A 39 -9.38 -18.81 16.15
C LYS A 39 -10.30 -19.27 17.28
N GLU A 40 -9.83 -20.11 18.20
CA GLU A 40 -10.60 -20.54 19.38
C GLU A 40 -10.99 -19.37 20.30
N ILE A 41 -10.07 -18.43 20.54
CA ILE A 41 -10.34 -17.24 21.33
C ILE A 41 -11.39 -16.35 20.64
N ALA A 42 -11.37 -16.22 19.32
CA ALA A 42 -12.33 -15.44 18.57
C ALA A 42 -13.78 -15.91 18.75
N ASP A 43 -14.03 -17.18 19.02
CA ASP A 43 -15.38 -17.71 19.26
C ASP A 43 -16.03 -17.09 20.52
N SER A 44 -15.25 -16.56 21.45
CA SER A 44 -15.72 -16.05 22.74
C SER A 44 -15.44 -14.55 22.97
N THR A 45 -14.65 -13.90 22.13
CA THR A 45 -14.27 -12.50 22.31
C THR A 45 -14.07 -11.79 20.98
N ILE A 46 -13.96 -10.46 21.03
CA ILE A 46 -13.66 -9.64 19.85
C ILE A 46 -12.14 -9.43 19.73
N LEU A 47 -11.56 -9.85 18.63
CA LEU A 47 -10.17 -9.62 18.31
C LEU A 47 -9.99 -8.22 17.69
N CYS A 48 -9.26 -7.35 18.38
CA CYS A 48 -8.92 -6.03 17.87
C CYS A 48 -7.56 -6.07 17.16
N SER A 49 -7.48 -5.55 15.94
CA SER A 49 -6.23 -5.42 15.19
C SER A 49 -6.19 -4.11 14.42
N ILE A 50 -4.99 -3.63 14.13
CA ILE A 50 -4.82 -2.49 13.21
C ILE A 50 -5.17 -2.90 11.77
N ASP A 51 -4.86 -4.14 11.39
CA ASP A 51 -5.14 -4.71 10.06
C ASP A 51 -5.61 -6.16 10.26
N VAL A 52 -6.93 -6.35 10.24
CA VAL A 52 -7.56 -7.68 10.36
C VAL A 52 -7.32 -8.50 9.10
N LYS A 53 -7.35 -7.89 7.91
CA LYS A 53 -7.19 -8.62 6.65
C LYS A 53 -5.87 -9.38 6.58
N SER A 54 -4.79 -8.80 7.09
CA SER A 54 -3.49 -9.48 7.14
C SER A 54 -3.51 -10.75 8.02
N MET A 55 -4.37 -10.79 9.05
CA MET A 55 -4.54 -11.96 9.93
C MET A 55 -5.37 -13.07 9.27
N LEU A 56 -6.37 -12.73 8.44
CA LEU A 56 -7.30 -13.71 7.86
C LEU A 56 -6.61 -14.78 7.03
N LYS A 57 -5.46 -14.44 6.42
CA LYS A 57 -4.67 -15.39 5.62
C LYS A 57 -4.18 -16.60 6.42
N HIS A 58 -4.02 -16.42 7.72
CA HIS A 58 -3.43 -17.42 8.62
C HIS A 58 -4.44 -17.96 9.64
N VAL A 59 -5.26 -17.09 10.24
CA VAL A 59 -6.13 -17.47 11.35
C VAL A 59 -7.41 -18.18 10.88
N GLY A 60 -7.88 -17.91 9.66
CA GLY A 60 -9.05 -18.57 9.10
C GLY A 60 -10.35 -18.21 9.82
N LEU A 61 -10.52 -16.94 10.21
CA LEU A 61 -11.80 -16.43 10.69
C LEU A 61 -12.82 -16.39 9.54
N GLU A 62 -14.09 -16.64 9.83
CA GLU A 62 -15.11 -16.85 8.80
C GLU A 62 -16.07 -15.66 8.65
N ASP A 63 -16.21 -14.84 9.67
CA ASP A 63 -17.10 -13.68 9.66
C ASP A 63 -16.57 -12.47 10.46
N ALA A 64 -17.25 -11.34 10.27
CA ALA A 64 -16.89 -10.07 10.88
C ALA A 64 -17.40 -9.88 12.33
N GLY A 65 -18.17 -10.82 12.87
CA GLY A 65 -18.84 -10.68 14.18
C GLY A 65 -17.87 -10.61 15.36
N HIS A 66 -16.69 -11.17 15.18
CA HIS A 66 -15.69 -11.36 16.23
C HIS A 66 -14.41 -10.54 16.05
N VAL A 67 -14.45 -9.51 15.19
CA VAL A 67 -13.27 -8.66 14.92
C VAL A 67 -13.59 -7.18 15.02
N PHE A 68 -12.55 -6.40 15.31
CA PHE A 68 -12.54 -4.94 15.20
C PHE A 68 -11.27 -4.52 14.48
N ASP A 69 -11.41 -3.93 13.29
CA ASP A 69 -10.31 -3.40 12.50
C ASP A 69 -10.14 -1.89 12.77
N THR A 70 -9.09 -1.55 13.50
CA THR A 70 -8.81 -0.18 13.88
C THR A 70 -8.43 0.68 12.67
N GLY A 71 -7.68 0.12 11.71
CA GLY A 71 -7.24 0.85 10.51
C GLY A 71 -8.41 1.26 9.63
N VAL A 72 -9.34 0.34 9.36
CA VAL A 72 -10.57 0.63 8.59
C VAL A 72 -11.46 1.62 9.34
N ALA A 73 -11.59 1.49 10.65
CA ALA A 73 -12.37 2.42 11.47
C ALA A 73 -11.83 3.85 11.37
N VAL A 74 -10.53 4.04 11.49
CA VAL A 74 -9.88 5.37 11.37
C VAL A 74 -9.93 5.89 9.93
N TYR A 75 -9.83 5.01 8.92
CA TYR A 75 -10.03 5.39 7.53
C TYR A 75 -11.43 5.99 7.31
N LEU A 76 -12.48 5.39 7.83
CA LEU A 76 -13.84 5.95 7.73
C LEU A 76 -13.98 7.33 8.39
N LEU A 77 -13.32 7.53 9.54
CA LEU A 77 -13.36 8.80 10.26
C LEU A 77 -12.60 9.93 9.52
N ASN A 78 -11.54 9.58 8.80
CA ASN A 78 -10.76 10.56 8.03
C ASN A 78 -10.13 9.95 6.77
N PRO A 79 -10.87 9.80 5.66
CA PRO A 79 -10.41 9.13 4.43
C PRO A 79 -9.37 9.94 3.63
N LEU A 80 -9.08 11.18 4.03
CA LEU A 80 -8.12 12.05 3.33
C LEU A 80 -6.68 11.90 3.82
N LYS A 81 -6.43 11.09 4.84
CA LYS A 81 -5.07 10.80 5.31
C LYS A 81 -4.30 9.95 4.31
N SER A 82 -3.00 10.18 4.25
CA SER A 82 -2.08 9.38 3.42
C SER A 82 -1.64 8.07 4.07
N SER A 83 -1.79 7.93 5.40
CA SER A 83 -1.40 6.74 6.17
C SER A 83 -2.24 6.55 7.43
N TYR A 84 -2.34 5.31 7.87
CA TYR A 84 -3.07 4.88 9.07
C TYR A 84 -2.19 3.91 9.88
N THR A 85 -0.95 4.32 10.15
CA THR A 85 0.00 3.52 10.92
C THR A 85 -0.37 3.54 12.41
N PHE A 86 0.11 2.54 13.15
CA PHE A 86 -0.23 2.43 14.59
C PHE A 86 0.24 3.64 15.39
N ASP A 87 1.36 4.25 15.03
CA ASP A 87 1.89 5.45 15.68
C ASP A 87 1.07 6.70 15.33
N ASP A 88 0.56 6.82 14.10
CA ASP A 88 -0.39 7.87 13.71
C ASP A 88 -1.71 7.73 14.48
N ILE A 89 -2.24 6.52 14.59
CA ILE A 89 -3.47 6.21 15.32
C ILE A 89 -3.29 6.49 16.81
N ALA A 90 -2.17 6.07 17.41
CA ALA A 90 -1.88 6.33 18.82
C ALA A 90 -1.80 7.84 19.09
N ARG A 91 -1.13 8.59 18.23
CA ARG A 91 -1.01 10.05 18.38
C ARG A 91 -2.37 10.75 18.36
N GLU A 92 -3.30 10.28 17.53
CA GLU A 92 -4.62 10.91 17.37
C GLU A 92 -5.59 10.52 18.47
N TYR A 93 -5.59 9.27 18.91
CA TYR A 93 -6.61 8.71 19.81
C TYR A 93 -6.12 8.40 21.23
N LEU A 94 -4.84 8.63 21.54
CA LEU A 94 -4.24 8.42 22.88
C LEU A 94 -3.55 9.69 23.37
N ASP A 95 -4.27 10.82 23.41
CA ASP A 95 -3.80 12.09 24.00
C ASP A 95 -2.44 12.57 23.46
N GLY A 96 -2.17 12.37 22.19
CA GLY A 96 -0.90 12.76 21.55
C GLY A 96 0.27 11.83 21.85
N ALA A 97 0.03 10.58 22.24
CA ALA A 97 1.09 9.62 22.50
C ALA A 97 2.07 9.48 21.32
N LEU A 98 3.35 9.63 21.60
CA LEU A 98 4.42 9.46 20.61
C LEU A 98 5.03 8.07 20.77
N LEU A 99 4.59 7.15 19.94
CA LEU A 99 5.18 5.81 19.84
C LEU A 99 6.29 5.80 18.78
N PRO A 100 7.33 4.96 18.95
CA PRO A 100 8.34 4.77 17.91
C PRO A 100 7.69 4.17 16.67
N THR A 101 8.07 4.67 15.49
CA THR A 101 7.55 4.17 14.22
C THR A 101 8.07 2.75 13.92
N ARG A 102 7.46 2.08 12.93
CA ARG A 102 8.03 0.80 12.44
C ARG A 102 9.49 0.94 12.03
N THR A 103 9.85 2.05 11.41
CA THR A 103 11.24 2.31 10.96
C THR A 103 12.20 2.50 12.12
N ASP A 104 11.76 3.12 13.22
CA ASP A 104 12.58 3.26 14.42
C ASP A 104 12.85 1.90 15.07
N LEU A 105 11.87 0.99 15.04
CA LEU A 105 11.95 -0.32 15.69
C LEU A 105 12.65 -1.38 14.83
N LEU A 106 12.37 -1.42 13.54
CA LEU A 106 12.84 -2.47 12.63
C LEU A 106 13.84 -1.97 11.56
N GLY A 107 14.03 -0.66 11.44
CA GLY A 107 14.83 -0.08 10.37
C GLY A 107 14.27 -0.45 8.99
N LYS A 108 15.13 -1.01 8.14
CA LYS A 108 14.77 -1.50 6.80
C LYS A 108 14.48 -3.00 6.75
N ASP A 109 14.55 -3.69 7.87
CA ASP A 109 14.36 -5.14 7.92
C ASP A 109 12.90 -5.52 7.58
N SER A 110 12.74 -6.62 6.86
CA SER A 110 11.45 -7.31 6.75
C SER A 110 11.08 -7.96 8.09
N LEU A 111 9.80 -8.34 8.26
CA LEU A 111 9.38 -9.07 9.47
C LEU A 111 10.17 -10.36 9.64
N LYS A 112 10.39 -11.09 8.56
CA LYS A 112 11.20 -12.31 8.54
C LYS A 112 12.64 -12.05 8.98
N ALA A 113 13.30 -11.05 8.41
CA ALA A 113 14.68 -10.72 8.75
C ALA A 113 14.83 -10.27 10.22
N ALA A 114 13.86 -9.52 10.75
CA ALA A 114 13.85 -9.13 12.16
C ALA A 114 13.61 -10.35 13.08
N TRP A 115 12.75 -11.28 12.67
CA TRP A 115 12.51 -12.53 13.39
C TRP A 115 13.74 -13.44 13.42
N GLU A 116 14.40 -13.66 12.29
CA GLU A 116 15.64 -14.48 12.18
C GLU A 116 16.77 -13.93 13.06
N LYS A 117 16.80 -12.61 13.27
CA LYS A 117 17.78 -11.94 14.16
C LYS A 117 17.38 -11.97 15.63
N SER A 118 16.21 -12.50 15.99
CA SER A 118 15.61 -12.41 17.33
C SER A 118 15.59 -10.96 17.85
N SER A 119 15.14 -10.03 17.02
CA SER A 119 15.22 -8.59 17.26
C SER A 119 14.28 -8.14 18.38
N ASP A 120 14.80 -7.45 19.41
CA ASP A 120 13.98 -6.78 20.44
C ASP A 120 13.01 -5.76 19.81
N GLY A 121 13.38 -5.19 18.68
CA GLY A 121 12.51 -4.31 17.89
C GLY A 121 11.27 -5.01 17.38
N LEU A 122 11.35 -6.30 17.02
CA LEU A 122 10.18 -7.08 16.58
C LEU A 122 9.18 -7.29 17.71
N MET A 123 9.67 -7.66 18.90
CA MET A 123 8.87 -7.76 20.11
C MET A 123 8.17 -6.43 20.43
N SER A 124 8.96 -5.35 20.47
CA SER A 124 8.43 -4.01 20.73
C SER A 124 7.38 -3.60 19.69
N TYR A 125 7.63 -3.87 18.42
CA TYR A 125 6.69 -3.58 17.35
C TYR A 125 5.37 -4.34 17.52
N ALA A 126 5.41 -5.66 17.83
CA ALA A 126 4.23 -6.46 18.11
C ALA A 126 3.41 -5.91 19.29
N CYS A 127 4.10 -5.54 20.38
CA CYS A 127 3.47 -4.99 21.58
C CYS A 127 2.83 -3.62 21.31
N HIS A 128 3.47 -2.74 20.55
CA HIS A 128 2.90 -1.44 20.19
C HIS A 128 1.66 -1.58 19.29
N LEU A 129 1.67 -2.49 18.32
CA LEU A 129 0.48 -2.78 17.52
C LEU A 129 -0.69 -3.26 18.38
N ALA A 130 -0.45 -4.21 19.29
CA ALA A 130 -1.47 -4.75 20.17
C ALA A 130 -2.00 -3.70 21.14
N TYR A 131 -1.11 -2.94 21.77
CA TYR A 131 -1.47 -1.84 22.66
C TYR A 131 -2.32 -0.79 21.96
N THR A 132 -1.91 -0.33 20.80
CA THR A 132 -2.66 0.69 20.06
C THR A 132 -4.04 0.18 19.69
N ALA A 133 -4.15 -1.03 19.10
CA ALA A 133 -5.45 -1.61 18.73
C ALA A 133 -6.38 -1.73 19.94
N TYR A 134 -5.87 -2.15 21.10
CA TYR A 134 -6.64 -2.27 22.33
C TYR A 134 -7.06 -0.91 22.89
N ALA A 135 -6.08 -0.01 23.08
CA ALA A 135 -6.29 1.24 23.80
C ALA A 135 -7.13 2.27 23.01
N THR A 136 -7.08 2.20 21.68
CA THR A 136 -7.83 3.12 20.81
C THR A 136 -9.21 2.60 20.41
N ARG A 137 -9.55 1.34 20.70
CA ARG A 137 -10.85 0.75 20.33
C ARG A 137 -12.02 1.57 20.80
N GLU A 138 -12.11 1.85 22.10
CA GLU A 138 -13.25 2.57 22.69
C GLU A 138 -13.37 4.00 22.18
N PRO A 139 -12.30 4.83 22.18
CA PRO A 139 -12.35 6.16 21.58
C PRO A 139 -12.81 6.17 20.11
N ILE A 140 -12.30 5.24 19.30
CA ILE A 140 -12.64 5.14 17.87
C ILE A 140 -14.09 4.68 17.69
N GLU A 141 -14.56 3.69 18.45
CA GLU A 141 -15.93 3.24 18.42
C GLU A 141 -16.91 4.37 18.77
N ASN A 142 -16.57 5.18 19.77
CA ASN A 142 -17.38 6.36 20.15
C ASN A 142 -17.38 7.38 19.03
N ALA A 143 -16.25 7.70 18.42
CA ALA A 143 -16.17 8.63 17.30
C ALA A 143 -16.99 8.13 16.08
N LEU A 144 -16.97 6.83 15.77
CA LEU A 144 -17.81 6.27 14.71
C LEU A 144 -19.31 6.40 15.01
N LYS A 145 -19.72 6.29 16.27
CA LYS A 145 -21.13 6.49 16.68
C LYS A 145 -21.52 7.96 16.59
N GLU A 146 -20.67 8.88 17.06
CA GLU A 146 -20.90 10.31 17.01
C GLU A 146 -21.00 10.86 15.58
N THR A 147 -20.23 10.28 14.65
CA THR A 147 -20.24 10.65 13.22
C THR A 147 -21.26 9.86 12.38
N GLU A 148 -22.09 9.02 13.01
CA GLU A 148 -23.08 8.15 12.35
C GLU A 148 -22.43 7.10 11.39
N MET A 149 -21.12 6.88 11.47
CA MET A 149 -20.38 5.93 10.64
C MET A 149 -20.39 4.49 11.20
N TRP A 150 -20.91 4.27 12.40
CA TRP A 150 -20.90 2.95 13.06
C TRP A 150 -21.58 1.86 12.25
N ASN A 151 -22.73 2.15 11.64
CA ASN A 151 -23.45 1.16 10.83
C ASN A 151 -22.72 0.87 9.53
N VAL A 152 -22.14 1.90 8.88
CA VAL A 152 -21.30 1.74 7.69
C VAL A 152 -20.11 0.83 8.01
N TYR A 153 -19.45 1.08 9.14
CA TYR A 153 -18.32 0.28 9.59
C TYR A 153 -18.71 -1.19 9.79
N ARG A 154 -19.79 -1.47 10.54
CA ARG A 154 -20.19 -2.82 10.91
C ARG A 154 -20.84 -3.63 9.80
N GLU A 155 -21.67 -2.97 8.98
CA GLU A 155 -22.54 -3.66 8.02
C GLU A 155 -21.92 -3.70 6.62
N ILE A 156 -20.95 -2.82 6.34
CA ILE A 156 -20.33 -2.72 5.02
C ILE A 156 -18.84 -2.99 5.11
N GLU A 157 -18.08 -2.16 5.82
CA GLU A 157 -16.62 -2.17 5.76
C GLU A 157 -15.97 -3.41 6.42
N LEU A 158 -16.46 -3.82 7.60
CA LEU A 158 -15.96 -5.04 8.23
C LEU A 158 -16.25 -6.31 7.40
N PRO A 159 -17.48 -6.57 6.93
CA PRO A 159 -17.74 -7.70 6.03
C PRO A 159 -16.97 -7.63 4.72
N LEU A 160 -16.72 -6.42 4.20
CA LEU A 160 -15.93 -6.23 2.98
C LEU A 160 -14.49 -6.75 3.11
N ILE A 161 -13.88 -6.66 4.30
CA ILE A 161 -12.54 -7.23 4.57
C ILE A 161 -12.51 -8.73 4.19
N PHE A 162 -13.51 -9.49 4.62
CA PHE A 162 -13.62 -10.93 4.35
C PHE A 162 -13.90 -11.22 2.88
N THR A 163 -14.72 -10.40 2.25
CA THR A 163 -14.99 -10.49 0.81
C THR A 163 -13.71 -10.26 0.01
N LEU A 164 -12.95 -9.22 0.33
CA LEU A 164 -11.68 -8.91 -0.33
C LEU A 164 -10.62 -10.00 -0.09
N ASP A 165 -10.51 -10.53 1.12
CA ASP A 165 -9.62 -11.65 1.42
C ASP A 165 -10.00 -12.89 0.59
N SER A 166 -11.30 -13.20 0.48
CA SER A 166 -11.79 -14.28 -0.37
C SER A 166 -11.45 -14.06 -1.84
N MET A 167 -11.68 -12.85 -2.37
CA MET A 167 -11.33 -12.50 -3.75
C MET A 167 -9.82 -12.63 -4.00
N GLU A 168 -8.97 -12.20 -3.06
CA GLU A 168 -7.52 -12.33 -3.16
C GLU A 168 -7.06 -13.80 -3.12
N LYS A 169 -7.70 -14.63 -2.33
CA LYS A 169 -7.44 -16.10 -2.27
C LYS A 169 -7.80 -16.81 -3.57
N TRP A 170 -8.94 -16.46 -4.16
CA TRP A 170 -9.38 -17.03 -5.44
C TRP A 170 -8.54 -16.49 -6.61
N GLY A 171 -8.13 -15.23 -6.54
CA GLY A 171 -7.36 -14.54 -7.57
C GLY A 171 -8.14 -14.31 -8.87
N ILE A 172 -7.42 -13.88 -9.89
CA ILE A 172 -7.95 -13.64 -11.23
C ILE A 172 -7.20 -14.50 -12.23
N ARG A 173 -7.94 -15.18 -13.12
CA ARG A 173 -7.32 -15.95 -14.20
C ARG A 173 -6.89 -15.02 -15.32
N VAL A 174 -5.59 -14.90 -15.54
CA VAL A 174 -5.00 -14.12 -16.62
C VAL A 174 -4.53 -15.04 -17.75
N LYS A 175 -4.81 -14.65 -19.00
CA LYS A 175 -4.29 -15.35 -20.18
C LYS A 175 -2.91 -14.78 -20.53
N GLY A 176 -1.86 -15.33 -19.92
CA GLY A 176 -0.49 -14.83 -20.03
C GLY A 176 0.02 -14.70 -21.48
N GLU A 177 -0.29 -15.66 -22.35
CA GLU A 177 0.12 -15.61 -23.76
C GLU A 177 -0.53 -14.44 -24.54
N GLU A 178 -1.81 -14.14 -24.27
CA GLU A 178 -2.47 -13.00 -24.88
C GLU A 178 -1.85 -11.67 -24.40
N LEU A 179 -1.55 -11.60 -23.11
CA LEU A 179 -0.91 -10.42 -22.51
C LEU A 179 0.49 -10.20 -23.07
N LYS A 180 1.28 -11.25 -23.20
CA LYS A 180 2.61 -11.23 -23.82
C LYS A 180 2.54 -10.78 -25.28
N SER A 181 1.62 -11.37 -26.08
CA SER A 181 1.42 -10.99 -27.46
C SER A 181 1.01 -9.50 -27.60
N TYR A 182 0.20 -9.02 -26.65
CA TYR A 182 -0.16 -7.61 -26.60
C TYR A 182 1.05 -6.73 -26.28
N GLY A 183 1.88 -7.12 -25.31
CA GLY A 183 3.14 -6.43 -24.98
C GLY A 183 4.12 -6.36 -26.16
N GLU A 184 4.22 -7.43 -26.97
CA GLU A 184 5.03 -7.45 -28.18
C GLU A 184 4.52 -6.46 -29.23
N LYS A 185 3.20 -6.36 -29.43
CA LYS A 185 2.59 -5.37 -30.35
C LYS A 185 2.85 -3.93 -29.88
N LEU A 186 2.73 -3.67 -28.57
CA LEU A 186 3.06 -2.37 -28.00
C LEU A 186 4.54 -2.04 -28.24
N GLN A 187 5.46 -3.00 -28.08
CA GLN A 187 6.88 -2.80 -28.28
C GLN A 187 7.22 -2.37 -29.72
N VAL A 188 6.57 -2.92 -30.72
CA VAL A 188 6.76 -2.52 -32.12
C VAL A 188 6.41 -1.05 -32.29
N ARG A 189 5.23 -0.63 -31.79
CA ARG A 189 4.78 0.77 -31.93
C ARG A 189 5.66 1.74 -31.10
N ILE A 190 6.09 1.33 -29.92
CA ILE A 190 7.03 2.10 -29.08
C ILE A 190 8.33 2.35 -29.84
N ALA A 191 8.90 1.34 -30.50
CA ALA A 191 10.15 1.49 -31.26
C ALA A 191 9.98 2.39 -32.48
N GLU A 192 8.82 2.35 -33.18
CA GLU A 192 8.50 3.28 -34.25
C GLU A 192 8.45 4.73 -33.77
N LEU A 193 7.75 4.97 -32.65
CA LEU A 193 7.63 6.30 -32.06
C LEU A 193 8.98 6.83 -31.57
N GLU A 194 9.79 5.99 -30.96
CA GLU A 194 11.13 6.35 -30.50
C GLU A 194 11.98 6.86 -31.68
N LYS A 195 11.96 6.14 -32.79
CA LYS A 195 12.66 6.54 -34.02
C LYS A 195 12.13 7.87 -34.56
N LEU A 196 10.82 8.04 -34.67
CA LEU A 196 10.19 9.28 -35.12
C LEU A 196 10.54 10.48 -34.25
N ILE A 197 10.54 10.29 -32.93
CA ILE A 197 10.89 11.33 -31.96
C ILE A 197 12.36 11.73 -32.14
N TYR A 198 13.28 10.78 -32.27
CA TYR A 198 14.69 11.08 -32.52
C TYR A 198 14.96 11.78 -33.86
N GLU A 199 14.26 11.36 -34.91
CA GLU A 199 14.32 12.01 -36.22
C GLU A 199 13.85 13.47 -36.14
N GLN A 200 12.75 13.75 -35.43
CA GLN A 200 12.24 15.11 -35.26
C GLN A 200 13.12 15.96 -34.31
N ALA A 201 13.69 15.35 -33.29
CA ALA A 201 14.59 16.04 -32.36
C ALA A 201 16.00 16.29 -32.94
N GLY A 202 16.42 15.52 -33.97
CA GLY A 202 17.75 15.57 -34.56
C GLY A 202 18.84 14.88 -33.75
N GLU A 203 18.47 14.20 -32.64
CA GLU A 203 19.40 13.47 -31.77
C GLU A 203 18.70 12.44 -30.91
N GLU A 204 19.44 11.44 -30.43
CA GLU A 204 18.95 10.45 -29.44
C GLU A 204 19.04 10.99 -28.01
N PHE A 205 18.04 10.72 -27.21
CA PHE A 205 17.98 11.12 -25.80
C PHE A 205 17.03 10.22 -25.03
N ASN A 206 17.06 10.25 -23.69
CA ASN A 206 16.11 9.50 -22.89
C ASN A 206 14.75 10.21 -22.83
N ILE A 207 13.78 9.75 -23.65
CA ILE A 207 12.42 10.30 -23.75
C ILE A 207 11.68 10.22 -22.40
N ASN A 208 12.00 9.21 -21.57
CA ASN A 208 11.42 9.04 -20.23
C ASN A 208 12.07 9.94 -19.18
N SER A 209 13.15 10.66 -19.50
CA SER A 209 13.75 11.63 -18.59
C SER A 209 13.10 13.01 -18.74
N PRO A 210 12.32 13.52 -17.76
CA PRO A 210 11.71 14.84 -17.84
C PRO A 210 12.74 15.96 -18.08
N LYS A 211 13.94 15.80 -17.50
CA LYS A 211 15.02 16.78 -17.64
C LYS A 211 15.55 16.84 -19.06
N GLN A 212 15.88 15.68 -19.67
CA GLN A 212 16.39 15.65 -21.04
C GLN A 212 15.33 16.10 -22.02
N LEU A 213 14.11 15.59 -21.89
CA LEU A 213 12.99 15.98 -22.73
C LEU A 213 12.70 17.48 -22.66
N GLY A 214 12.75 18.08 -21.46
CA GLY A 214 12.55 19.52 -21.30
C GLY A 214 13.62 20.35 -22.04
N VAL A 215 14.89 19.92 -22.00
CA VAL A 215 15.99 20.57 -22.76
C VAL A 215 15.74 20.44 -24.26
N ILE A 216 15.38 19.25 -24.75
CA ILE A 216 15.12 19.04 -26.19
C ILE A 216 14.00 19.95 -26.67
N LEU A 217 12.82 19.86 -26.04
CA LEU A 217 11.63 20.58 -26.53
C LEU A 217 11.78 22.11 -26.40
N PHE A 218 12.22 22.59 -25.24
CA PHE A 218 12.11 24.00 -24.89
C PHE A 218 13.41 24.82 -25.12
N GLU A 219 14.60 24.17 -25.09
CA GLU A 219 15.86 24.86 -25.30
C GLU A 219 16.40 24.64 -26.72
N LYS A 220 16.43 23.37 -27.19
CA LYS A 220 17.01 23.08 -28.52
C LYS A 220 16.02 23.31 -29.65
N MET A 221 14.79 22.82 -29.54
CA MET A 221 13.76 23.03 -30.55
C MET A 221 13.05 24.38 -30.41
N GLY A 222 13.18 25.07 -29.26
CA GLY A 222 12.61 26.39 -29.03
C GLY A 222 11.07 26.40 -28.99
N ILE A 223 10.41 25.30 -28.65
CA ILE A 223 8.95 25.23 -28.59
C ILE A 223 8.44 26.19 -27.50
N PRO A 224 7.52 27.14 -27.85
CA PRO A 224 7.00 28.09 -26.88
C PRO A 224 6.06 27.41 -25.87
N GLY A 225 5.89 28.03 -24.68
CA GLY A 225 4.93 27.56 -23.67
C GLY A 225 5.52 26.64 -22.59
N GLY A 226 6.83 26.42 -22.58
CA GLY A 226 7.51 25.65 -21.54
C GLY A 226 7.42 26.28 -20.16
N ARG A 227 6.86 25.55 -19.16
CA ARG A 227 6.79 26.01 -17.77
C ARG A 227 8.08 25.65 -17.02
N LYS A 228 8.86 26.66 -16.63
CA LYS A 228 10.05 26.46 -15.78
C LYS A 228 9.69 26.05 -14.36
N THR A 229 10.43 25.08 -13.82
CA THR A 229 10.39 24.63 -12.44
C THR A 229 11.78 24.82 -11.79
N LYS A 230 11.92 24.53 -10.50
CA LYS A 230 13.22 24.60 -9.79
C LYS A 230 14.29 23.68 -10.40
N THR A 231 13.89 22.59 -11.06
CA THR A 231 14.77 21.53 -11.58
C THR A 231 14.84 21.46 -13.10
N GLY A 232 14.24 22.42 -13.83
CA GLY A 232 14.19 22.47 -15.29
C GLY A 232 12.80 22.79 -15.82
N TYR A 233 12.43 22.28 -16.98
CA TYR A 233 11.10 22.46 -17.56
C TYR A 233 10.14 21.33 -17.14
N SER A 234 8.88 21.69 -16.91
CA SER A 234 7.83 20.70 -16.69
C SER A 234 7.48 20.03 -18.02
N THR A 235 7.50 18.70 -18.03
CA THR A 235 7.02 17.86 -19.13
C THR A 235 5.84 17.00 -18.69
N ALA A 236 5.02 17.51 -17.74
CA ALA A 236 3.80 16.87 -17.31
C ALA A 236 2.78 16.80 -18.44
N ALA A 237 1.91 15.80 -18.42
CA ALA A 237 0.98 15.52 -19.51
C ALA A 237 0.09 16.74 -19.83
N ASP A 238 -0.43 17.42 -18.80
CA ASP A 238 -1.27 18.60 -18.93
C ASP A 238 -0.59 19.80 -19.66
N ILE A 239 0.74 19.87 -19.58
CA ILE A 239 1.55 20.86 -20.30
C ILE A 239 1.77 20.43 -21.74
N LEU A 240 2.14 19.16 -21.95
CA LEU A 240 2.39 18.63 -23.29
C LEU A 240 1.11 18.59 -24.12
N GLU A 241 -0.03 18.20 -23.56
CA GLU A 241 -1.32 18.17 -24.25
C GLU A 241 -1.73 19.54 -24.83
N LYS A 242 -1.36 20.63 -24.16
CA LYS A 242 -1.61 21.99 -24.70
C LYS A 242 -0.74 22.34 -25.90
N LEU A 243 0.43 21.71 -26.03
CA LEU A 243 1.36 21.94 -27.12
C LEU A 243 1.16 20.99 -28.29
N ALA A 244 0.53 19.85 -28.05
CA ALA A 244 0.31 18.77 -29.01
C ALA A 244 -0.37 19.22 -30.31
N PRO A 245 -1.39 20.11 -30.33
CA PRO A 245 -2.04 20.51 -31.57
C PRO A 245 -1.12 21.22 -32.59
N GLU A 246 -0.07 21.88 -32.10
CA GLU A 246 0.85 22.67 -32.93
C GLU A 246 2.20 21.97 -33.14
N GLN A 247 2.46 20.90 -32.40
CA GLN A 247 3.79 20.25 -32.34
C GLN A 247 3.68 18.73 -32.53
N PRO A 248 3.90 18.18 -33.73
CA PRO A 248 3.80 16.74 -33.98
C PRO A 248 4.65 15.88 -33.06
N ILE A 249 5.88 16.28 -32.77
CA ILE A 249 6.77 15.56 -31.83
C ILE A 249 6.14 15.39 -30.45
N VAL A 250 5.35 16.35 -29.98
CA VAL A 250 4.70 16.29 -28.68
C VAL A 250 3.59 15.23 -28.66
N ASN A 251 2.86 15.08 -29.74
CA ASN A 251 1.89 13.98 -29.90
C ASN A 251 2.58 12.62 -29.82
N ASP A 252 3.69 12.44 -30.57
CA ASP A 252 4.45 11.19 -30.57
C ASP A 252 5.03 10.89 -29.18
N ILE A 253 5.49 11.89 -28.44
CA ILE A 253 5.98 11.73 -27.05
C ILE A 253 4.86 11.33 -26.10
N LEU A 254 3.68 11.92 -26.22
CA LEU A 254 2.51 11.56 -25.40
C LEU A 254 2.09 10.11 -25.67
N GLU A 255 1.99 9.70 -26.92
CA GLU A 255 1.69 8.32 -27.32
C GLU A 255 2.79 7.37 -26.81
N TYR A 256 4.05 7.68 -27.04
CA TYR A 256 5.19 6.89 -26.54
C TYR A 256 5.12 6.65 -25.03
N ARG A 257 4.90 7.69 -24.24
CA ARG A 257 4.81 7.59 -22.79
C ARG A 257 3.60 6.75 -22.33
N GLN A 258 2.46 6.93 -23.00
CA GLN A 258 1.26 6.15 -22.73
C GLN A 258 1.50 4.67 -22.99
N LEU A 259 2.04 4.31 -24.15
CA LEU A 259 2.29 2.93 -24.53
C LEU A 259 3.38 2.27 -23.68
N THR A 260 4.44 3.01 -23.36
CA THR A 260 5.53 2.54 -22.49
C THR A 260 4.99 2.23 -21.08
N LYS A 261 4.16 3.12 -20.52
CA LYS A 261 3.52 2.89 -19.22
C LYS A 261 2.55 1.70 -19.26
N LEU A 262 1.75 1.62 -20.33
CA LEU A 262 0.81 0.52 -20.51
C LEU A 262 1.55 -0.83 -20.59
N LYS A 263 2.63 -0.89 -21.37
CA LYS A 263 3.47 -2.08 -21.47
C LYS A 263 4.10 -2.48 -20.14
N SER A 264 4.85 -1.58 -19.52
CA SER A 264 5.61 -1.88 -18.29
C SER A 264 4.75 -2.14 -17.07
N THR A 265 3.50 -1.65 -17.02
CA THR A 265 2.63 -1.78 -15.86
C THR A 265 1.67 -2.96 -15.99
N TYR A 266 1.24 -3.30 -17.20
CA TYR A 266 0.15 -4.27 -17.40
C TYR A 266 0.51 -5.44 -18.32
N ALA A 267 1.53 -5.34 -19.17
CA ALA A 267 1.87 -6.38 -20.13
C ALA A 267 3.15 -7.15 -19.76
N ASP A 268 4.11 -6.50 -19.11
CA ASP A 268 5.35 -7.10 -18.58
C ASP A 268 5.14 -7.52 -17.12
#